data_11b3a80683263e283602fccdb8b8fb48
#
_entry.id   11b3a80683263e283602fccdb8b8fb48
#
_cell.length_a   1.000
_cell.length_b   1.000
_cell.length_c   1.000
_cell.angle_alpha   90.00
_cell.angle_beta   90.00
_cell.angle_gamma   90.00
#
_symmetry.space_group_name_H-M   'P 1'
#
loop_
_entity.id
_entity.type
_entity.pdbx_description
1 polymer ?
#
loop_
_entity_poly.entity_id
_entity_poly.type
_entity_poly.pdbx_seq_one_letter_code
_entity_poly.pdbx_strand_id
1 'polypeptide(L)'
;MTLRWLDHDELARRLAGDGGANASKIVENLTAQGLSLAVSESLTGGLLSDAIVQVPGASATYRGAIVAYATTMKSALLGVPDELLAERGAVDPDVADAMARGTRRAFGADVALATTGVAGPTEQDGQPVGRVFIGLAAKNSAVWGMTFDSGLLVTYQERGHSERAAIRRCTVLVALSLLLDDLGPVSN
;
A
#
# COMPACT_ATOMS: atom_id res chain seq x y z
N MET A 1 7.02 7.27 -13.87
CA MET A 1 6.03 6.45 -13.15
C MET A 1 5.20 5.65 -14.15
N THR A 2 4.92 4.38 -13.89
CA THR A 2 4.02 3.54 -14.70
C THR A 2 2.78 3.24 -13.87
N LEU A 3 1.60 3.69 -14.31
CA LEU A 3 0.32 3.34 -13.70
C LEU A 3 -0.22 2.06 -14.35
N ARG A 4 -0.58 1.06 -13.53
CA ARG A 4 -1.23 -0.18 -13.94
C ARG A 4 -2.56 -0.32 -13.20
N TRP A 5 -3.63 -0.63 -13.94
CA TRP A 5 -4.92 -0.95 -13.34
C TRP A 5 -5.03 -2.46 -13.14
N LEU A 6 -5.37 -2.86 -11.93
CA LEU A 6 -5.68 -4.25 -11.60
C LEU A 6 -7.17 -4.49 -11.87
N ASP A 7 -7.45 -5.49 -12.69
CA ASP A 7 -8.81 -5.93 -12.96
C ASP A 7 -9.37 -6.83 -11.84
N HIS A 8 -10.65 -7.18 -11.94
CA HIS A 8 -11.35 -7.99 -10.95
C HIS A 8 -10.70 -9.35 -10.74
N ASP A 9 -10.31 -10.05 -11.82
CA ASP A 9 -9.73 -11.39 -11.72
C ASP A 9 -8.34 -11.38 -11.10
N GLU A 10 -7.53 -10.37 -11.43
CA GLU A 10 -6.23 -10.19 -10.79
C GLU A 10 -6.37 -9.88 -9.31
N LEU A 11 -7.30 -9.01 -8.93
CA LEU A 11 -7.60 -8.72 -7.52
C LEU A 11 -8.08 -9.96 -6.77
N ALA A 12 -9.00 -10.73 -7.35
CA ALA A 12 -9.49 -11.96 -6.73
C ALA A 12 -8.36 -12.97 -6.46
N ARG A 13 -7.44 -13.15 -7.42
CA ARG A 13 -6.25 -14.01 -7.24
C ARG A 13 -5.35 -13.53 -6.10
N ARG A 14 -5.11 -12.22 -6.00
CA ARG A 14 -4.27 -11.64 -4.94
C ARG A 14 -4.93 -11.74 -3.57
N LEU A 15 -6.24 -11.60 -3.49
CA LEU A 15 -7.00 -11.71 -2.26
C LEU A 15 -7.14 -13.15 -1.77
N ALA A 16 -7.01 -14.14 -2.64
CA ALA A 16 -6.94 -15.56 -2.25
C ALA A 16 -5.60 -15.94 -1.59
N GLY A 17 -4.58 -15.06 -1.66
CA GLY A 17 -3.28 -15.28 -1.05
C GLY A 17 -3.29 -15.15 0.48
N ASP A 18 -2.23 -15.64 1.10
CA ASP A 18 -1.97 -15.49 2.53
C ASP A 18 -1.06 -14.27 2.77
N GLY A 19 -1.64 -13.21 3.35
CA GLY A 19 -0.90 -11.97 3.66
C GLY A 19 0.24 -12.17 4.63
N GLY A 20 0.10 -13.06 5.61
CA GLY A 20 1.16 -13.40 6.57
C GLY A 20 2.33 -14.12 5.89
N ALA A 21 2.03 -15.08 5.01
CA ALA A 21 3.05 -15.75 4.20
C ALA A 21 3.77 -14.78 3.26
N ASN A 22 3.05 -13.83 2.66
CA ASN A 22 3.65 -12.79 1.81
C ASN A 22 4.58 -11.87 2.62
N ALA A 23 4.17 -11.40 3.80
CA ALA A 23 5.00 -10.57 4.67
C ALA A 23 6.28 -11.29 5.08
N SER A 24 6.20 -12.58 5.45
CA SER A 24 7.38 -13.39 5.79
C SER A 24 8.36 -13.49 4.62
N LYS A 25 7.87 -13.82 3.42
CA LYS A 25 8.71 -13.88 2.21
C LYS A 25 9.33 -12.53 1.84
N ILE A 26 8.62 -11.42 2.07
CA ILE A 26 9.15 -10.07 1.86
C ILE A 26 10.32 -9.82 2.80
N VAL A 27 10.16 -10.09 4.11
CA VAL A 27 11.23 -9.89 5.10
C VAL A 27 12.44 -10.78 4.79
N GLU A 28 12.24 -12.05 4.44
CA GLU A 28 13.31 -12.96 4.02
C GLU A 28 14.05 -12.44 2.78
N ASN A 29 13.30 -12.03 1.76
CA ASN A 29 13.84 -11.55 0.50
C ASN A 29 14.66 -10.26 0.67
N LEU A 30 14.11 -9.29 1.40
CA LEU A 30 14.80 -8.02 1.69
C LEU A 30 16.06 -8.26 2.54
N THR A 31 16.00 -9.17 3.52
CA THR A 31 17.15 -9.54 4.34
C THR A 31 18.25 -10.17 3.48
N ALA A 32 17.90 -11.11 2.61
CA ALA A 32 18.85 -11.76 1.73
C ALA A 32 19.53 -10.79 0.75
N GLN A 33 18.81 -9.76 0.31
CA GLN A 33 19.35 -8.72 -0.59
C GLN A 33 20.00 -7.55 0.14
N GLY A 34 19.96 -7.49 1.47
CA GLY A 34 20.46 -6.36 2.25
C GLY A 34 19.69 -5.06 2.03
N LEU A 35 18.42 -5.16 1.63
CA LEU A 35 17.55 -4.01 1.35
C LEU A 35 16.66 -3.65 2.54
N SER A 36 16.35 -2.37 2.66
CA SER A 36 15.48 -1.83 3.69
C SER A 36 14.13 -1.37 3.13
N LEU A 37 13.06 -1.51 3.93
CA LEU A 37 11.68 -1.16 3.60
C LEU A 37 11.14 -0.12 4.57
N ALA A 38 10.39 0.85 4.04
CA ALA A 38 9.51 1.74 4.81
C ALA A 38 8.15 1.84 4.14
N VAL A 39 7.12 2.22 4.90
CA VAL A 39 5.77 2.39 4.34
C VAL A 39 5.14 3.72 4.74
N SER A 40 4.22 4.23 3.92
CA SER A 40 3.32 5.30 4.31
C SER A 40 1.88 4.90 4.03
N GLU A 41 1.01 5.26 4.96
CA GLU A 41 -0.35 4.77 4.99
C GLU A 41 -1.35 5.92 5.12
N SER A 42 -2.42 5.86 4.31
CA SER A 42 -3.59 6.70 4.49
C SER A 42 -4.76 5.82 4.97
N LEU A 43 -5.54 5.23 4.05
CA LEU A 43 -6.72 4.45 4.41
C LEU A 43 -6.43 3.21 5.27
N THR A 44 -5.26 2.62 5.15
CA THR A 44 -4.88 1.40 5.89
C THR A 44 -4.56 1.70 7.36
N GLY A 45 -4.12 2.92 7.69
CA GLY A 45 -4.06 3.44 9.06
C GLY A 45 -3.25 2.60 10.03
N GLY A 46 -2.08 2.10 9.62
CA GLY A 46 -1.18 1.28 10.42
C GLY A 46 -1.25 -0.23 10.14
N LEU A 47 -2.27 -0.71 9.39
CA LEU A 47 -2.44 -2.15 9.14
C LEU A 47 -1.34 -2.74 8.25
N LEU A 48 -0.78 -1.98 7.32
CA LEU A 48 0.32 -2.46 6.49
C LEU A 48 1.60 -2.60 7.32
N SER A 49 1.89 -1.62 8.15
CA SER A 49 2.98 -1.67 9.11
C SER A 49 2.82 -2.83 10.10
N ASP A 50 1.62 -2.99 10.66
CA ASP A 50 1.29 -4.09 11.58
C ASP A 50 1.56 -5.45 10.93
N ALA A 51 1.11 -5.67 9.69
CA ALA A 51 1.35 -6.93 8.97
C ALA A 51 2.84 -7.27 8.79
N ILE A 52 3.69 -6.24 8.63
CA ILE A 52 5.14 -6.44 8.49
C ILE A 52 5.80 -6.75 9.84
N VAL A 53 5.43 -5.99 10.89
CA VAL A 53 6.09 -6.13 12.20
C VAL A 53 5.69 -7.42 12.94
N GLN A 54 4.62 -8.09 12.53
CA GLN A 54 4.26 -9.42 13.03
C GLN A 54 5.26 -10.51 12.60
N VAL A 55 6.09 -10.25 11.60
CA VAL A 55 7.10 -11.21 11.13
C VAL A 55 8.31 -11.16 12.06
N PRO A 56 8.70 -12.29 12.71
CA PRO A 56 9.94 -12.34 13.47
C PRO A 56 11.14 -11.97 12.61
N GLY A 57 12.01 -11.08 13.11
CA GLY A 57 13.17 -10.61 12.37
C GLY A 57 12.92 -9.43 11.42
N ALA A 58 11.70 -8.90 11.33
CA ALA A 58 11.39 -7.74 10.49
C ALA A 58 12.30 -6.53 10.76
N SER A 59 12.81 -6.36 11.98
CA SER A 59 13.72 -5.26 12.36
C SER A 59 15.05 -5.25 11.58
N ALA A 60 15.42 -6.34 10.92
CA ALA A 60 16.61 -6.38 10.07
C ALA A 60 16.45 -5.53 8.79
N THR A 61 15.22 -5.36 8.30
CA THR A 61 14.93 -4.69 7.03
C THR A 61 13.94 -3.53 7.17
N TYR A 62 12.99 -3.61 8.09
CA TYR A 62 11.92 -2.64 8.22
C TYR A 62 12.34 -1.40 9.01
N ARG A 63 12.28 -0.23 8.37
CA ARG A 63 12.66 1.07 8.95
C ARG A 63 11.53 1.73 9.72
N GLY A 64 10.27 1.46 9.35
CA GLY A 64 9.08 2.02 10.00
C GLY A 64 8.02 2.53 9.06
N ALA A 65 7.03 3.24 9.63
CA ALA A 65 5.88 3.77 8.92
C ALA A 65 5.57 5.22 9.26
N ILE A 66 4.92 5.92 8.30
CA ILE A 66 4.23 7.19 8.52
C ILE A 66 2.76 6.99 8.18
N VAL A 67 1.86 7.22 9.14
CA VAL A 67 0.42 7.30 8.88
C VAL A 67 0.06 8.75 8.57
N ALA A 68 0.04 9.11 7.29
CA ALA A 68 -0.30 10.44 6.77
C ALA A 68 -1.80 10.50 6.44
N TYR A 69 -2.66 10.45 7.48
CA TYR A 69 -4.10 10.28 7.31
C TYR A 69 -4.79 11.53 6.77
N ALA A 70 -4.56 12.69 7.38
CA ALA A 70 -5.06 13.96 6.87
C ALA A 70 -4.31 14.37 5.59
N THR A 71 -5.00 15.00 4.64
CA THR A 71 -4.41 15.42 3.35
C THR A 71 -3.18 16.32 3.57
N THR A 72 -3.24 17.27 4.50
CA THR A 72 -2.13 18.15 4.84
C THR A 72 -0.90 17.42 5.38
N MET A 73 -1.07 16.26 6.01
CA MET A 73 0.05 15.46 6.50
C MET A 73 0.83 14.76 5.38
N LYS A 74 0.21 14.57 4.22
CA LYS A 74 0.91 14.05 3.04
C LYS A 74 1.96 15.05 2.54
N SER A 75 1.64 16.33 2.56
CA SER A 75 2.60 17.40 2.26
C SER A 75 3.62 17.52 3.39
N ALA A 76 3.17 17.76 4.62
CA ALA A 76 4.03 18.08 5.75
C ALA A 76 5.06 16.99 6.08
N LEU A 77 4.69 15.70 5.99
CA LEU A 77 5.54 14.58 6.40
C LEU A 77 6.24 13.88 5.24
N LEU A 78 5.63 13.87 4.05
CA LEU A 78 6.12 13.11 2.90
C LEU A 78 6.57 14.01 1.74
N GLY A 79 6.31 15.32 1.83
CA GLY A 79 6.67 16.28 0.80
C GLY A 79 5.89 16.08 -0.50
N VAL A 80 4.63 15.60 -0.41
CA VAL A 80 3.71 15.63 -1.53
C VAL A 80 3.42 17.09 -1.88
N PRO A 81 3.54 17.54 -3.14
CA PRO A 81 3.30 18.94 -3.50
C PRO A 81 1.88 19.38 -3.14
N ASP A 82 1.75 20.56 -2.52
CA ASP A 82 0.45 21.10 -2.13
C ASP A 82 -0.44 21.37 -3.36
N GLU A 83 0.15 21.79 -4.47
CA GLU A 83 -0.54 22.02 -5.74
C GLU A 83 -1.14 20.71 -6.28
N LEU A 84 -0.41 19.58 -6.16
CA LEU A 84 -0.90 18.27 -6.58
C LEU A 84 -2.11 17.86 -5.72
N LEU A 85 -2.03 18.04 -4.41
CA LEU A 85 -3.14 17.74 -3.49
C LEU A 85 -4.36 18.63 -3.74
N ALA A 86 -4.15 19.91 -4.07
CA ALA A 86 -5.24 20.84 -4.38
C ALA A 86 -5.93 20.51 -5.72
N GLU A 87 -5.16 20.09 -6.74
CA GLU A 87 -5.68 19.77 -8.07
C GLU A 87 -6.35 18.39 -8.13
N ARG A 88 -5.74 17.38 -7.51
CA ARG A 88 -6.09 15.95 -7.68
C ARG A 88 -6.77 15.33 -6.46
N GLY A 89 -6.76 16.01 -5.32
CA GLY A 89 -7.20 15.43 -4.05
C GLY A 89 -6.18 14.43 -3.49
N ALA A 90 -6.56 13.77 -2.39
CA ALA A 90 -5.68 12.82 -1.70
C ALA A 90 -5.67 11.41 -2.33
N VAL A 91 -6.66 11.09 -3.17
CA VAL A 91 -6.87 9.75 -3.74
C VAL A 91 -6.60 9.78 -5.24
N ASP A 92 -5.32 9.79 -5.58
CA ASP A 92 -4.83 9.94 -6.95
C ASP A 92 -3.53 9.13 -7.14
N PRO A 93 -3.25 8.59 -8.35
CA PRO A 93 -2.03 7.83 -8.61
C PRO A 93 -0.75 8.65 -8.46
N ASP A 94 -0.74 9.93 -8.85
CA ASP A 94 0.43 10.79 -8.71
C ASP A 94 0.71 11.11 -7.23
N VAL A 95 -0.35 11.21 -6.41
CA VAL A 95 -0.24 11.35 -4.95
C VAL A 95 0.34 10.08 -4.33
N ALA A 96 -0.09 8.89 -4.76
CA ALA A 96 0.48 7.63 -4.28
C ALA A 96 1.98 7.49 -4.61
N ASP A 97 2.40 7.87 -5.82
CA ASP A 97 3.82 7.91 -6.21
C ASP A 97 4.62 8.91 -5.36
N ALA A 98 4.09 10.12 -5.19
CA ALA A 98 4.74 11.16 -4.39
C ALA A 98 4.88 10.74 -2.92
N MET A 99 3.85 10.10 -2.34
CA MET A 99 3.90 9.52 -1.00
C MET A 99 5.00 8.44 -0.90
N ALA A 100 5.07 7.49 -1.84
CA ALA A 100 6.08 6.44 -1.82
C ALA A 100 7.50 7.01 -1.91
N ARG A 101 7.73 7.96 -2.83
CA ARG A 101 9.03 8.66 -2.94
C ARG A 101 9.37 9.46 -1.69
N GLY A 102 8.38 10.13 -1.10
CA GLY A 102 8.54 10.87 0.15
C GLY A 102 8.93 9.96 1.30
N THR A 103 8.26 8.82 1.42
CA THR A 103 8.58 7.79 2.41
C THR A 103 10.00 7.27 2.25
N ARG A 104 10.39 6.93 1.02
CA ARG A 104 11.75 6.45 0.73
C ARG A 104 12.81 7.46 1.18
N ARG A 105 12.60 8.75 0.91
CA ARG A 105 13.51 9.82 1.35
C ARG A 105 13.53 9.99 2.87
N ALA A 106 12.35 10.03 3.51
CA ALA A 106 12.22 10.29 4.94
C ALA A 106 12.91 9.22 5.80
N PHE A 107 12.86 7.97 5.37
CA PHE A 107 13.48 6.85 6.09
C PHE A 107 14.87 6.47 5.56
N GLY A 108 15.34 7.04 4.45
CA GLY A 108 16.55 6.56 3.77
C GLY A 108 16.44 5.09 3.38
N ALA A 109 15.23 4.63 3.04
CA ALA A 109 14.98 3.23 2.70
C ALA A 109 15.29 2.93 1.23
N ASP A 110 15.61 1.67 0.93
CA ASP A 110 15.85 1.22 -0.45
C ASP A 110 14.54 1.04 -1.20
N VAL A 111 13.50 0.58 -0.48
CA VAL A 111 12.15 0.33 -0.99
C VAL A 111 11.13 1.04 -0.10
N ALA A 112 10.13 1.65 -0.71
CA ALA A 112 9.00 2.22 0.02
C ALA A 112 7.68 1.91 -0.67
N LEU A 113 6.65 1.56 0.13
CA LEU A 113 5.26 1.45 -0.30
C LEU A 113 4.44 2.60 0.26
N ALA A 114 3.43 3.01 -0.50
CA ALA A 114 2.42 3.97 -0.05
C ALA A 114 1.02 3.47 -0.38
N THR A 115 0.06 3.74 0.49
CA THR A 115 -1.36 3.46 0.24
C THR A 115 -2.21 4.72 0.39
N THR A 116 -3.05 5.02 -0.60
CA THR A 116 -4.10 6.03 -0.51
C THR A 116 -5.38 5.50 -1.12
N GLY A 117 -6.56 5.96 -0.66
CA GLY A 117 -7.82 5.44 -1.18
C GLY A 117 -9.03 5.74 -0.30
N VAL A 118 -10.21 5.38 -0.80
CA VAL A 118 -11.51 5.60 -0.16
C VAL A 118 -12.03 4.30 0.46
N ALA A 119 -11.97 4.21 1.77
CA ALA A 119 -12.51 3.05 2.49
C ALA A 119 -14.02 3.17 2.82
N GLY A 120 -14.63 4.32 2.54
CA GLY A 120 -16.03 4.57 2.80
C GLY A 120 -16.35 5.03 4.25
N PRO A 121 -17.63 5.23 4.60
CA PRO A 121 -18.82 4.86 3.81
C PRO A 121 -19.18 5.82 2.66
N THR A 122 -18.58 7.00 2.59
CA THR A 122 -18.83 8.00 1.56
C THR A 122 -17.66 8.13 0.61
N GLU A 123 -17.89 8.62 -0.59
CA GLU A 123 -16.86 9.02 -1.53
C GLU A 123 -15.97 10.15 -0.96
N GLN A 124 -14.78 10.31 -1.51
CA GLN A 124 -13.84 11.37 -1.16
C GLN A 124 -13.16 11.92 -2.41
N ASP A 125 -13.06 13.25 -2.55
CA ASP A 125 -12.40 13.94 -3.65
C ASP A 125 -12.91 13.47 -5.04
N GLY A 126 -14.22 13.16 -5.16
CA GLY A 126 -14.84 12.61 -6.38
C GLY A 126 -14.47 11.15 -6.68
N GLN A 127 -13.76 10.47 -5.80
CA GLN A 127 -13.42 9.06 -5.96
C GLN A 127 -14.41 8.16 -5.21
N PRO A 128 -14.90 7.08 -5.84
CA PRO A 128 -15.86 6.17 -5.24
C PRO A 128 -15.27 5.36 -4.09
N VAL A 129 -16.13 4.85 -3.21
CA VAL A 129 -15.75 3.87 -2.19
C VAL A 129 -15.11 2.65 -2.87
N GLY A 130 -14.06 2.13 -2.26
CA GLY A 130 -13.27 1.02 -2.82
C GLY A 130 -12.13 1.45 -3.76
N ARG A 131 -12.08 2.71 -4.24
CA ARG A 131 -10.97 3.20 -5.05
C ARG A 131 -9.71 3.29 -4.21
N VAL A 132 -8.64 2.63 -4.67
CA VAL A 132 -7.34 2.58 -3.99
C VAL A 132 -6.21 2.72 -4.98
N PHE A 133 -5.15 3.41 -4.55
CA PHE A 133 -3.86 3.44 -5.22
C PHE A 133 -2.74 2.98 -4.28
N ILE A 134 -1.84 2.16 -4.81
CA ILE A 134 -0.64 1.69 -4.13
C ILE A 134 0.57 2.18 -4.92
N GLY A 135 1.41 2.98 -4.28
CA GLY A 135 2.67 3.47 -4.84
C GLY A 135 3.87 2.65 -4.37
N LEU A 136 4.80 2.38 -5.25
CA LEU A 136 6.10 1.77 -4.96
C LEU A 136 7.21 2.71 -5.43
N ALA A 137 8.16 2.97 -4.55
CA ALA A 137 9.41 3.63 -4.87
C ALA A 137 10.58 2.72 -4.50
N ALA A 138 11.25 2.20 -5.52
CA ALA A 138 12.44 1.34 -5.41
C ALA A 138 13.45 1.78 -6.49
N LYS A 139 14.25 0.85 -7.02
CA LYS A 139 15.07 1.09 -8.21
C LYS A 139 14.21 1.55 -9.39
N ASN A 140 13.05 0.91 -9.56
CA ASN A 140 11.98 1.36 -10.45
C ASN A 140 10.81 1.86 -9.61
N SER A 141 9.99 2.77 -10.15
CA SER A 141 8.77 3.24 -9.49
C SER A 141 7.55 2.78 -10.26
N ALA A 142 6.54 2.32 -9.53
CA ALA A 142 5.28 1.87 -10.08
C ALA A 142 4.11 2.34 -9.22
N VAL A 143 2.93 2.46 -9.83
CA VAL A 143 1.67 2.70 -9.13
C VAL A 143 0.63 1.72 -9.66
N TRP A 144 -0.14 1.13 -8.77
CA TRP A 144 -1.28 0.30 -9.10
C TRP A 144 -2.56 0.97 -8.63
N GLY A 145 -3.52 1.07 -9.55
CA GLY A 145 -4.89 1.51 -9.28
C GLY A 145 -5.84 0.32 -9.25
N MET A 146 -6.83 0.35 -8.37
CA MET A 146 -7.86 -0.68 -8.24
C MET A 146 -9.16 -0.12 -7.68
N THR A 147 -10.22 -0.90 -7.81
CA THR A 147 -11.50 -0.62 -7.13
C THR A 147 -12.02 -1.92 -6.55
N PHE A 148 -12.20 -1.97 -5.24
CA PHE A 148 -12.84 -3.08 -4.57
C PHE A 148 -14.37 -2.92 -4.64
N ASP A 149 -15.03 -3.91 -5.17
CA ASP A 149 -16.50 -4.02 -5.21
C ASP A 149 -17.00 -5.05 -4.17
N SER A 150 -18.31 -5.15 -4.02
CA SER A 150 -18.93 -6.07 -3.07
C SER A 150 -18.60 -7.54 -3.33
N GLY A 151 -18.38 -7.94 -4.60
CA GLY A 151 -18.01 -9.30 -4.96
C GLY A 151 -16.64 -9.69 -4.44
N LEU A 152 -15.66 -8.78 -4.51
CA LEU A 152 -14.31 -8.97 -3.97
C LEU A 152 -14.29 -8.97 -2.43
N LEU A 153 -15.24 -8.28 -1.79
CA LEU A 153 -15.27 -8.10 -0.34
C LEU A 153 -16.11 -9.15 0.40
N VAL A 154 -16.87 -9.98 -0.32
CA VAL A 154 -17.86 -10.91 0.25
C VAL A 154 -17.30 -11.78 1.36
N THR A 155 -16.13 -12.39 1.16
CA THR A 155 -15.48 -13.27 2.16
C THR A 155 -15.17 -12.54 3.48
N TYR A 156 -14.82 -11.26 3.42
CA TYR A 156 -14.58 -10.45 4.61
C TYR A 156 -15.86 -10.03 5.31
N GLN A 157 -16.91 -9.72 4.53
CA GLN A 157 -18.23 -9.36 5.04
C GLN A 157 -18.90 -10.57 5.73
N GLU A 158 -18.78 -11.77 5.16
CA GLU A 158 -19.24 -13.03 5.78
C GLU A 158 -18.54 -13.32 7.11
N ARG A 159 -17.31 -12.86 7.28
CA ARG A 159 -16.58 -12.93 8.55
C ARG A 159 -16.94 -11.81 9.53
N GLY A 160 -17.95 -11.00 9.24
CA GLY A 160 -18.45 -9.93 10.11
C GLY A 160 -17.68 -8.60 10.01
N HIS A 161 -16.82 -8.43 9.02
CA HIS A 161 -16.16 -7.15 8.79
C HIS A 161 -17.11 -6.17 8.08
N SER A 162 -17.11 -4.89 8.50
CA SER A 162 -17.74 -3.83 7.72
C SER A 162 -17.01 -3.66 6.37
N GLU A 163 -17.70 -3.13 5.36
CA GLU A 163 -17.11 -2.82 4.05
C GLU A 163 -15.81 -2.02 4.19
N ARG A 164 -15.82 -0.97 5.03
CA ARG A 164 -14.64 -0.17 5.34
C ARG A 164 -13.47 -1.01 5.88
N ALA A 165 -13.74 -1.94 6.80
CA ALA A 165 -12.70 -2.80 7.36
C ALA A 165 -12.19 -3.79 6.31
N ALA A 166 -13.08 -4.32 5.46
CA ALA A 166 -12.75 -5.21 4.36
C ALA A 166 -11.82 -4.51 3.34
N ILE A 167 -12.18 -3.32 2.84
CA ILE A 167 -11.36 -2.54 1.89
C ILE A 167 -9.95 -2.31 2.45
N ARG A 168 -9.82 -1.89 3.70
CA ARG A 168 -8.53 -1.65 4.34
C ARG A 168 -7.66 -2.91 4.40
N ARG A 169 -8.24 -4.06 4.77
CA ARG A 169 -7.53 -5.35 4.85
C ARG A 169 -7.15 -5.87 3.46
N CYS A 170 -8.07 -5.80 2.49
CA CYS A 170 -7.81 -6.15 1.11
C CYS A 170 -6.67 -5.31 0.51
N THR A 171 -6.63 -4.01 0.83
CA THR A 171 -5.53 -3.13 0.40
C THR A 171 -4.18 -3.62 0.90
N VAL A 172 -4.08 -4.06 2.17
CA VAL A 172 -2.84 -4.60 2.73
C VAL A 172 -2.42 -5.88 2.01
N LEU A 173 -3.34 -6.82 1.79
CA LEU A 173 -3.04 -8.06 1.08
C LEU A 173 -2.50 -7.81 -0.33
N VAL A 174 -3.17 -6.92 -1.07
CA VAL A 174 -2.74 -6.56 -2.43
C VAL A 174 -1.39 -5.85 -2.40
N ALA A 175 -1.16 -4.92 -1.46
CA ALA A 175 0.11 -4.21 -1.34
C ALA A 175 1.29 -5.16 -1.08
N LEU A 176 1.14 -6.11 -0.17
CA LEU A 176 2.16 -7.13 0.11
C LEU A 176 2.40 -8.05 -1.09
N SER A 177 1.33 -8.49 -1.77
CA SER A 177 1.45 -9.32 -2.98
C SER A 177 2.20 -8.60 -4.10
N LEU A 178 1.89 -7.31 -4.35
CA LEU A 178 2.56 -6.51 -5.37
C LEU A 178 4.04 -6.27 -5.06
N LEU A 179 4.36 -6.00 -3.79
CA LEU A 179 5.75 -5.85 -3.37
C LEU A 179 6.53 -7.14 -3.56
N LEU A 180 5.95 -8.28 -3.21
CA LEU A 180 6.60 -9.58 -3.38
C LEU A 180 6.91 -9.88 -4.85
N ASP A 181 5.97 -9.54 -5.76
CA ASP A 181 6.18 -9.69 -7.20
C ASP A 181 7.33 -8.78 -7.71
N ASP A 182 7.41 -7.54 -7.21
CA ASP A 182 8.46 -6.57 -7.61
C ASP A 182 9.86 -6.99 -7.12
N LEU A 183 9.94 -7.55 -5.91
CA LEU A 183 11.21 -8.05 -5.36
C LEU A 183 11.73 -9.27 -6.13
N GLY A 184 10.84 -10.02 -6.77
CA GLY A 184 11.19 -11.24 -7.50
C GLY A 184 11.66 -12.39 -6.59
N PRO A 185 12.07 -13.51 -7.16
CA PRO A 185 12.61 -14.63 -6.39
C PRO A 185 13.98 -14.28 -5.80
N VAL A 186 14.27 -14.80 -4.60
CA VAL A 186 15.63 -14.74 -4.02
C VAL A 186 16.56 -15.49 -4.96
N SER A 187 17.52 -14.79 -5.56
CA SER A 187 18.57 -15.43 -6.33
C SER A 187 19.47 -16.20 -5.37
N ASN A 188 19.49 -17.52 -5.49
CA ASN A 188 20.41 -18.40 -4.76
C ASN A 188 21.86 -18.19 -5.22
#